data_9a63be8565debd3b3a92423888e55ebc
#
_entry.id   9a63be8565debd3b3a92423888e55ebc
#
_cell.length_a   1.000
_cell.length_b   1.000
_cell.length_c   1.000
_cell.angle_alpha   90.00
_cell.angle_beta   90.00
_cell.angle_gamma   90.00
#
_symmetry.space_group_name_H-M   'P 1'
#
loop_
_entity.id
_entity.type
_entity.pdbx_description
1 polymer ?
#
loop_
_entity_poly.entity_id
_entity_poly.type
_entity_poly.pdbx_seq_one_letter_code
_entity_poly.pdbx_strand_id
1 'polypeptide(L)'
;MQAVPTISTPKSTEPDSTNSNQTQPTSPTTPAETSRNRPSISVNDIVTFGHYEQDGIRGNGAEDIEWLVLDVQGNNALLLSRYALDSQPYNSAYGKTTWESCTLRSWLNSTFLDTAFTAEEKASILMTEVDNGASQNNSEWNVRGCNNTEDMVFLLSYKDTERYFDDRDARICTPTSYAISMGADTRTLDDGVTDAGWWWLRSPGESETQASFVNFDGSRYTNAVGNDYLSVRPAIWVKIAD
;
A
#
# COMPACT_ATOMS: atom_id res chain seq x y z
N MET A 1 -10.95 -27.88 0.53
CA MET A 1 -10.12 -26.94 1.31
C MET A 1 -9.36 -26.11 0.28
N GLN A 2 -9.76 -24.87 0.08
CA GLN A 2 -9.08 -23.96 -0.84
C GLN A 2 -7.81 -23.43 -0.18
N ALA A 3 -6.70 -23.48 -0.88
CA ALA A 3 -5.45 -22.93 -0.40
C ALA A 3 -5.55 -21.40 -0.39
N VAL A 4 -5.25 -20.78 0.75
CA VAL A 4 -5.15 -19.32 0.87
C VAL A 4 -3.80 -18.90 0.25
N PRO A 5 -3.73 -17.85 -0.56
CA PRO A 5 -2.47 -17.37 -1.13
C PRO A 5 -1.48 -17.03 -0.02
N THR A 6 -0.23 -17.41 -0.22
CA THR A 6 0.84 -17.25 0.77
C THR A 6 1.52 -15.91 0.56
N ILE A 7 1.53 -15.05 1.57
CA ILE A 7 2.40 -13.86 1.60
C ILE A 7 3.82 -14.34 1.88
N SER A 8 4.77 -14.00 1.00
CA SER A 8 6.17 -14.44 1.09
C SER A 8 7.08 -13.32 1.58
N THR A 9 8.03 -13.67 2.47
CA THR A 9 9.12 -12.76 2.90
C THR A 9 10.40 -13.08 2.14
N PRO A 10 11.26 -12.11 1.82
CA PRO A 10 12.53 -12.38 1.15
C PRO A 10 13.47 -13.21 2.02
N LYS A 11 14.15 -14.18 1.41
CA LYS A 11 15.02 -15.15 2.06
C LYS A 11 16.37 -14.54 2.46
N SER A 12 16.63 -14.48 3.76
CA SER A 12 17.98 -14.19 4.29
C SER A 12 18.88 -15.41 4.13
N THR A 13 20.07 -15.22 3.56
CA THR A 13 21.11 -16.25 3.43
C THR A 13 22.04 -16.19 4.63
N GLU A 14 22.01 -17.21 5.48
CA GLU A 14 23.06 -17.48 6.46
C GLU A 14 23.89 -18.73 6.09
N PRO A 15 25.18 -18.80 6.46
CA PRO A 15 26.06 -19.89 6.08
C PRO A 15 25.98 -21.08 7.05
N ASP A 16 26.15 -22.24 6.45
CA ASP A 16 26.17 -23.59 6.96
C ASP A 16 27.21 -23.84 8.08
N SER A 17 26.81 -24.54 9.13
CA SER A 17 27.73 -25.15 10.12
C SER A 17 27.27 -26.54 10.50
N THR A 18 28.04 -27.53 10.06
CA THR A 18 27.97 -28.96 10.40
C THR A 18 28.28 -29.22 11.87
N ASN A 19 27.52 -30.09 12.56
CA ASN A 19 28.12 -31.24 13.26
C ASN A 19 27.13 -32.28 13.87
N SER A 20 27.38 -33.51 13.53
CA SER A 20 27.31 -34.86 14.14
C SER A 20 26.39 -35.24 15.32
N ASN A 21 25.64 -36.31 15.02
CA ASN A 21 25.21 -37.49 15.78
C ASN A 21 25.32 -37.58 17.31
N GLN A 22 24.16 -37.93 17.92
CA GLN A 22 24.06 -39.02 18.90
C GLN A 22 22.62 -39.58 19.02
N THR A 23 22.53 -40.92 18.97
CA THR A 23 21.32 -41.74 19.14
C THR A 23 21.06 -42.05 20.63
N GLN A 24 19.83 -41.97 21.10
CA GLN A 24 19.22 -42.86 22.12
C GLN A 24 17.71 -42.72 22.28
N PRO A 25 16.98 -43.65 22.99
CA PRO A 25 15.84 -44.33 22.42
C PRO A 25 14.45 -43.84 22.87
N THR A 26 13.48 -44.34 22.13
CA THR A 26 12.07 -44.04 22.08
C THR A 26 11.24 -44.30 23.37
N SER A 27 10.41 -43.31 23.72
CA SER A 27 9.13 -43.52 24.44
C SER A 27 8.00 -42.91 23.59
N PRO A 28 6.78 -43.46 23.60
CA PRO A 28 5.71 -43.00 22.73
C PRO A 28 5.16 -41.65 23.20
N THR A 29 5.47 -40.62 22.47
CA THR A 29 4.90 -39.28 22.70
C THR A 29 3.67 -39.13 21.80
N THR A 30 2.54 -38.82 22.42
CA THR A 30 1.35 -38.21 21.80
C THR A 30 1.76 -37.21 20.70
N PRO A 31 1.10 -37.17 19.54
CA PRO A 31 1.43 -36.18 18.54
C PRO A 31 1.20 -34.79 19.13
N ALA A 32 2.27 -34.15 19.54
CA ALA A 32 2.28 -32.70 19.76
C ALA A 32 1.95 -32.06 18.42
N GLU A 33 0.89 -31.27 18.38
CA GLU A 33 0.60 -30.37 17.27
C GLU A 33 1.89 -29.60 16.96
N THR A 34 2.46 -29.91 15.81
CA THR A 34 3.60 -29.16 15.29
C THR A 34 3.06 -27.78 14.93
N SER A 35 3.12 -26.87 15.87
CA SER A 35 3.01 -25.44 15.61
C SER A 35 4.10 -25.15 14.58
N ARG A 36 3.71 -25.13 13.32
CA ARG A 36 4.62 -24.72 12.23
C ARG A 36 5.01 -23.28 12.56
N ASN A 37 6.31 -23.10 12.76
CA ASN A 37 6.91 -21.79 12.98
C ASN A 37 6.75 -20.99 11.68
N ARG A 38 5.59 -20.36 11.51
CA ARG A 38 5.27 -19.49 10.39
C ARG A 38 5.90 -18.14 10.71
N PRO A 39 6.65 -17.50 9.83
CA PRO A 39 7.13 -16.16 10.08
C PRO A 39 5.93 -15.27 10.39
N SER A 40 5.90 -14.70 11.58
CA SER A 40 4.88 -13.72 11.97
C SER A 40 5.16 -12.43 11.21
N ILE A 41 4.17 -11.93 10.47
CA ILE A 41 4.23 -10.61 9.85
C ILE A 41 4.15 -9.55 10.93
N SER A 42 5.04 -8.57 10.87
CA SER A 42 5.16 -7.48 11.84
C SER A 42 5.10 -6.12 11.14
N VAL A 43 4.76 -5.08 11.89
CA VAL A 43 4.83 -3.70 11.41
C VAL A 43 6.25 -3.38 10.94
N ASN A 44 6.37 -2.66 9.84
CA ASN A 44 7.59 -2.35 9.09
C ASN A 44 8.22 -3.51 8.29
N ASP A 45 7.64 -4.71 8.29
CA ASP A 45 8.05 -5.73 7.34
C ASP A 45 7.70 -5.32 5.90
N ILE A 46 8.51 -5.81 4.96
CA ILE A 46 8.16 -5.75 3.53
C ILE A 46 7.68 -7.15 3.12
N VAL A 47 6.50 -7.20 2.51
CA VAL A 47 5.89 -8.44 2.01
C VAL A 47 5.53 -8.27 0.54
N THR A 48 5.40 -9.39 -0.18
CA THR A 48 4.94 -9.39 -1.58
C THR A 48 3.52 -9.93 -1.66
N PHE A 49 2.67 -9.26 -2.46
CA PHE A 49 1.31 -9.67 -2.69
C PHE A 49 0.74 -8.98 -3.94
N GLY A 50 0.19 -9.75 -4.88
CA GLY A 50 -0.26 -9.24 -6.17
C GLY A 50 0.88 -8.87 -7.12
N HIS A 51 0.52 -8.49 -8.35
CA HIS A 51 1.45 -8.19 -9.42
C HIS A 51 0.98 -6.95 -10.17
N TYR A 52 1.88 -6.06 -10.53
CA TYR A 52 1.59 -4.89 -11.34
C TYR A 52 2.78 -4.54 -12.20
N GLU A 53 2.55 -3.97 -13.37
CA GLU A 53 3.64 -3.47 -14.22
C GLU A 53 4.42 -2.37 -13.48
N GLN A 54 5.73 -2.51 -13.35
CA GLN A 54 6.55 -1.57 -12.58
C GLN A 54 7.78 -1.08 -13.34
N ASP A 55 8.38 -1.92 -14.17
CA ASP A 55 9.62 -1.55 -14.90
C ASP A 55 9.37 -0.83 -16.23
N GLY A 56 8.15 -0.86 -16.75
CA GLY A 56 7.76 -0.26 -18.01
C GLY A 56 8.17 -1.07 -19.24
N ILE A 57 8.64 -2.30 -19.06
CA ILE A 57 9.07 -3.19 -20.14
C ILE A 57 7.92 -4.09 -20.58
N ARG A 58 7.23 -3.71 -21.63
CA ARG A 58 6.10 -4.50 -22.15
C ARG A 58 6.56 -5.89 -22.62
N GLY A 59 5.91 -6.92 -22.09
CA GLY A 59 6.07 -8.30 -22.56
C GLY A 59 6.97 -9.19 -21.71
N ASN A 60 7.56 -8.70 -20.61
CA ASN A 60 8.26 -9.52 -19.60
C ASN A 60 7.32 -10.00 -18.47
N GLY A 61 6.12 -9.45 -18.37
CA GLY A 61 5.11 -9.72 -17.34
C GLY A 61 5.07 -8.62 -16.28
N ALA A 62 4.08 -8.66 -15.43
CA ALA A 62 3.94 -7.74 -14.31
C ALA A 62 4.80 -8.23 -13.12
N GLU A 63 5.44 -7.31 -12.40
CA GLU A 63 6.30 -7.58 -11.27
C GLU A 63 5.50 -7.76 -9.97
N ASP A 64 6.05 -8.53 -9.03
CA ASP A 64 5.51 -8.66 -7.68
C ASP A 64 5.42 -7.29 -7.01
N ILE A 65 4.26 -6.96 -6.43
CA ILE A 65 4.11 -5.73 -5.66
C ILE A 65 4.70 -5.95 -4.27
N GLU A 66 5.66 -5.10 -3.89
CA GLU A 66 6.17 -5.00 -2.53
C GLU A 66 5.29 -4.06 -1.70
N TRP A 67 4.97 -4.49 -0.49
CA TRP A 67 4.13 -3.76 0.45
C TRP A 67 4.83 -3.55 1.78
N LEU A 68 4.75 -2.34 2.31
CA LEU A 68 5.12 -2.02 3.69
C LEU A 68 3.93 -2.36 4.61
N VAL A 69 4.18 -3.14 5.64
CA VAL A 69 3.19 -3.44 6.68
C VAL A 69 3.07 -2.25 7.64
N LEU A 70 1.93 -1.57 7.63
CA LEU A 70 1.66 -0.40 8.48
C LEU A 70 1.01 -0.77 9.81
N ASP A 71 0.19 -1.81 9.84
CA ASP A 71 -0.55 -2.24 11.04
C ASP A 71 -0.85 -3.74 10.97
N VAL A 72 -0.95 -4.39 12.13
CA VAL A 72 -1.35 -5.79 12.25
C VAL A 72 -2.42 -5.90 13.33
N GLN A 73 -3.60 -6.37 12.97
CA GLN A 73 -4.75 -6.53 13.87
C GLN A 73 -5.28 -7.96 13.81
N GLY A 74 -4.90 -8.80 14.78
CA GLY A 74 -5.22 -10.22 14.78
C GLY A 74 -4.63 -10.89 13.53
N ASN A 75 -5.50 -11.46 12.69
CA ASN A 75 -5.11 -12.12 11.43
C ASN A 75 -5.23 -11.19 10.21
N ASN A 76 -5.19 -9.88 10.39
CA ASN A 76 -5.27 -8.92 9.31
C ASN A 76 -4.06 -7.97 9.34
N ALA A 77 -3.55 -7.60 8.17
CA ALA A 77 -2.49 -6.60 8.02
C ALA A 77 -2.95 -5.45 7.11
N LEU A 78 -2.62 -4.23 7.50
CA LEU A 78 -2.69 -3.06 6.64
C LEU A 78 -1.39 -2.95 5.86
N LEU A 79 -1.50 -3.02 4.56
CA LEU A 79 -0.40 -2.95 3.62
C LEU A 79 -0.49 -1.64 2.82
N LEU A 80 0.64 -0.95 2.69
CA LEU A 80 0.81 0.19 1.80
C LEU A 80 1.85 -0.17 0.75
N SER A 81 1.60 0.06 -0.53
CA SER A 81 2.60 -0.23 -1.56
C SER A 81 3.92 0.48 -1.24
N ARG A 82 5.04 -0.25 -1.38
CA ARG A 82 6.37 0.31 -1.10
C ARG A 82 6.69 1.46 -2.04
N TYR A 83 6.38 1.27 -3.31
CA TYR A 83 6.54 2.25 -4.39
C TYR A 83 5.17 2.82 -4.80
N ALA A 84 5.16 3.99 -5.42
CA ALA A 84 3.97 4.47 -6.09
C ALA A 84 3.87 3.79 -7.47
N LEU A 85 2.74 3.13 -7.73
CA LEU A 85 2.63 2.13 -8.79
C LEU A 85 2.12 2.68 -10.12
N ASP A 86 1.42 3.83 -10.11
CA ASP A 86 0.80 4.42 -11.29
C ASP A 86 0.74 5.95 -11.16
N SER A 87 0.35 6.64 -12.22
CA SER A 87 0.03 8.07 -12.21
C SER A 87 -1.37 8.29 -12.74
N GLN A 88 -2.23 8.90 -11.93
CA GLN A 88 -3.64 9.15 -12.24
C GLN A 88 -4.07 10.47 -11.61
N PRO A 89 -4.94 11.27 -12.26
CA PRO A 89 -5.58 12.38 -11.58
C PRO A 89 -6.49 11.87 -10.46
N TYR A 90 -6.61 12.62 -9.37
CA TYR A 90 -7.57 12.30 -8.31
C TYR A 90 -9.00 12.24 -8.86
N ASN A 91 -9.31 13.15 -9.77
CA ASN A 91 -10.55 13.12 -10.54
C ASN A 91 -10.29 13.56 -11.99
N SER A 92 -10.73 12.77 -12.96
CA SER A 92 -10.46 12.98 -14.40
C SER A 92 -11.05 14.29 -14.94
N ALA A 93 -12.07 14.84 -14.27
CA ALA A 93 -12.64 16.15 -14.58
C ALA A 93 -12.29 17.14 -13.45
N TYR A 94 -11.82 18.34 -13.82
CA TYR A 94 -11.67 19.40 -12.87
C TYR A 94 -13.04 19.83 -12.32
N GLY A 95 -13.18 19.85 -11.00
CA GLY A 95 -14.43 20.21 -10.36
C GLY A 95 -14.47 19.79 -8.90
N LYS A 96 -15.60 20.07 -8.26
CA LYS A 96 -15.84 19.61 -6.88
C LYS A 96 -15.95 18.10 -6.86
N THR A 97 -15.18 17.48 -5.99
CA THR A 97 -15.22 16.04 -5.79
C THR A 97 -14.81 15.67 -4.37
N THR A 98 -15.11 14.46 -3.97
CA THR A 98 -14.71 13.85 -2.70
C THR A 98 -14.15 12.47 -2.97
N TRP A 99 -13.53 11.82 -1.98
CA TRP A 99 -13.13 10.43 -2.11
C TRP A 99 -14.29 9.53 -2.56
N GLU A 100 -15.46 9.71 -1.99
CA GLU A 100 -16.67 8.94 -2.30
C GLU A 100 -17.01 8.95 -3.81
N SER A 101 -16.76 10.07 -4.51
CA SER A 101 -17.20 10.30 -5.90
C SER A 101 -16.08 10.38 -6.92
N CYS A 102 -14.79 10.41 -6.51
CA CYS A 102 -13.68 10.61 -7.43
C CYS A 102 -13.44 9.42 -8.35
N THR A 103 -12.90 9.71 -9.52
CA THR A 103 -12.57 8.67 -10.52
C THR A 103 -11.41 7.79 -10.08
N LEU A 104 -10.47 8.30 -9.27
CA LEU A 104 -9.34 7.54 -8.76
C LEU A 104 -9.80 6.38 -7.86
N ARG A 105 -10.74 6.63 -6.93
CA ARG A 105 -11.33 5.57 -6.11
C ARG A 105 -12.00 4.49 -6.96
N SER A 106 -12.78 4.93 -7.96
CA SER A 106 -13.46 4.00 -8.87
C SER A 106 -12.45 3.15 -9.64
N TRP A 107 -11.37 3.74 -10.13
CA TRP A 107 -10.30 3.04 -10.82
C TRP A 107 -9.55 2.05 -9.91
N LEU A 108 -9.24 2.45 -8.68
CA LEU A 108 -8.60 1.57 -7.68
C LEU A 108 -9.44 0.32 -7.39
N ASN A 109 -10.76 0.48 -7.24
CA ASN A 109 -11.67 -0.62 -6.90
C ASN A 109 -12.27 -1.35 -8.13
N SER A 110 -11.75 -1.09 -9.32
CA SER A 110 -12.11 -1.79 -10.55
C SER A 110 -10.84 -2.17 -11.33
N THR A 111 -10.35 -1.29 -12.21
CA THR A 111 -9.25 -1.58 -13.13
C THR A 111 -7.97 -2.00 -12.41
N PHE A 112 -7.53 -1.25 -11.38
CA PHE A 112 -6.34 -1.61 -10.61
C PHE A 112 -6.54 -2.94 -9.88
N LEU A 113 -7.63 -3.10 -9.15
CA LEU A 113 -7.96 -4.31 -8.41
C LEU A 113 -7.99 -5.55 -9.33
N ASP A 114 -8.57 -5.40 -10.53
CA ASP A 114 -8.68 -6.49 -11.49
C ASP A 114 -7.36 -6.83 -12.17
N THR A 115 -6.49 -5.84 -12.35
CA THR A 115 -5.18 -6.01 -12.98
C THR A 115 -4.15 -6.55 -12.00
N ALA A 116 -4.17 -6.05 -10.76
CA ALA A 116 -3.11 -6.31 -9.78
C ALA A 116 -3.28 -7.64 -9.02
N PHE A 117 -4.48 -8.21 -8.98
CA PHE A 117 -4.74 -9.36 -8.11
C PHE A 117 -5.51 -10.47 -8.83
N THR A 118 -5.09 -11.70 -8.61
CA THR A 118 -5.83 -12.91 -9.00
C THR A 118 -7.14 -13.04 -8.20
N ALA A 119 -8.01 -13.95 -8.60
CA ALA A 119 -9.27 -14.20 -7.87
C ALA A 119 -9.02 -14.70 -6.44
N GLU A 120 -7.99 -15.51 -6.23
CA GLU A 120 -7.57 -16.03 -4.92
C GLU A 120 -7.02 -14.92 -4.03
N GLU A 121 -6.19 -14.03 -4.57
CA GLU A 121 -5.65 -12.88 -3.85
C GLU A 121 -6.76 -11.89 -3.45
N LYS A 122 -7.67 -11.58 -4.38
CA LYS A 122 -8.84 -10.73 -4.08
C LYS A 122 -9.69 -11.29 -2.94
N ALA A 123 -9.83 -12.61 -2.83
CA ALA A 123 -10.55 -13.24 -1.73
C ALA A 123 -9.88 -13.03 -0.36
N SER A 124 -8.60 -12.67 -0.34
CA SER A 124 -7.85 -12.33 0.88
C SER A 124 -7.85 -10.84 1.20
N ILE A 125 -8.19 -9.97 0.24
CA ILE A 125 -8.34 -8.53 0.48
C ILE A 125 -9.68 -8.29 1.18
N LEU A 126 -9.64 -7.53 2.27
CA LEU A 126 -10.84 -7.22 3.04
C LEU A 126 -11.59 -6.04 2.44
N MET A 127 -12.91 -6.19 2.28
CA MET A 127 -13.78 -5.03 2.11
C MET A 127 -13.72 -4.20 3.39
N THR A 128 -13.23 -2.98 3.30
CA THR A 128 -12.93 -2.12 4.44
C THR A 128 -13.85 -0.90 4.43
N GLU A 129 -14.53 -0.66 5.54
CA GLU A 129 -15.18 0.64 5.75
C GLU A 129 -14.09 1.71 5.99
N VAL A 130 -13.96 2.62 5.04
CA VAL A 130 -12.98 3.69 5.05
C VAL A 130 -13.62 4.96 5.61
N ASP A 131 -13.13 5.44 6.75
CA ASP A 131 -13.57 6.70 7.35
C ASP A 131 -13.09 7.89 6.53
N ASN A 132 -14.02 8.64 5.98
CA ASN A 132 -13.80 9.87 5.19
C ASN A 132 -14.33 11.11 5.90
N GLY A 133 -14.62 11.02 7.20
CA GLY A 133 -15.09 12.13 8.01
C GLY A 133 -14.05 13.26 8.13
N ALA A 134 -14.49 14.41 8.62
CA ALA A 134 -13.63 15.59 8.80
C ALA A 134 -12.43 15.30 9.74
N SER A 135 -12.56 14.34 10.66
CA SER A 135 -11.49 13.88 11.55
C SER A 135 -10.27 13.29 10.82
N GLN A 136 -10.46 12.85 9.58
CA GLN A 136 -9.40 12.28 8.74
C GLN A 136 -8.62 13.32 7.93
N ASN A 137 -8.99 14.59 8.05
CA ASN A 137 -8.44 15.69 7.28
C ASN A 137 -7.40 16.47 8.10
N ASN A 138 -6.71 17.41 7.46
CA ASN A 138 -5.94 18.42 8.17
C ASN A 138 -6.87 19.27 9.02
N SER A 139 -6.60 19.35 10.31
CA SER A 139 -7.43 20.09 11.28
C SER A 139 -7.38 21.61 11.09
N GLU A 140 -6.38 22.12 10.39
CA GLU A 140 -6.24 23.56 10.08
C GLU A 140 -7.12 23.99 8.89
N TRP A 141 -7.57 23.03 8.07
CA TRP A 141 -8.42 23.30 6.93
C TRP A 141 -9.88 23.10 7.31
N ASN A 142 -10.69 24.12 7.09
CA ASN A 142 -12.13 24.04 7.36
C ASN A 142 -12.85 23.32 6.21
N VAL A 143 -12.46 22.07 5.95
CA VAL A 143 -13.01 21.25 4.87
C VAL A 143 -13.84 20.11 5.45
N ARG A 144 -15.00 19.90 4.87
CA ARG A 144 -15.88 18.79 5.26
C ARG A 144 -15.34 17.48 4.69
N GLY A 145 -15.49 16.41 5.47
CA GLY A 145 -15.39 15.05 4.96
C GLY A 145 -16.56 14.70 4.04
N CYS A 146 -16.58 13.47 3.59
CA CYS A 146 -17.72 12.87 2.89
C CYS A 146 -18.21 11.64 3.66
N ASN A 147 -19.18 10.90 3.09
CA ASN A 147 -19.62 9.65 3.67
C ASN A 147 -18.48 8.61 3.67
N ASN A 148 -18.52 7.72 4.65
CA ASN A 148 -17.65 6.54 4.64
C ASN A 148 -17.90 5.71 3.38
N THR A 149 -16.87 5.03 2.91
CA THR A 149 -16.94 4.18 1.73
C THR A 149 -16.48 2.76 2.07
N GLU A 150 -17.02 1.79 1.35
CA GLU A 150 -16.50 0.42 1.40
C GLU A 150 -15.55 0.22 0.21
N ASP A 151 -14.29 -0.03 0.51
CA ASP A 151 -13.22 -0.15 -0.47
C ASP A 151 -12.34 -1.37 -0.21
N MET A 152 -11.97 -2.10 -1.25
CA MET A 152 -10.92 -3.12 -1.18
C MET A 152 -9.54 -2.49 -1.32
N VAL A 153 -9.43 -1.45 -2.15
CA VAL A 153 -8.20 -0.68 -2.36
C VAL A 153 -8.49 0.78 -2.12
N PHE A 154 -7.68 1.43 -1.29
CA PHE A 154 -7.86 2.83 -0.92
C PHE A 154 -6.53 3.57 -0.83
N LEU A 155 -6.57 4.87 -0.63
CA LEU A 155 -5.41 5.69 -0.29
C LEU A 155 -5.43 6.02 1.21
N LEU A 156 -4.28 6.29 1.78
CA LEU A 156 -4.20 6.80 3.14
C LEU A 156 -4.86 8.19 3.24
N SER A 157 -5.43 8.50 4.41
CA SER A 157 -5.86 9.86 4.73
C SER A 157 -4.70 10.73 5.18
N TYR A 158 -4.96 12.03 5.33
CA TYR A 158 -4.02 12.94 5.97
C TYR A 158 -3.67 12.45 7.40
N LYS A 159 -4.66 12.00 8.17
CA LYS A 159 -4.46 11.48 9.53
C LYS A 159 -3.77 10.12 9.57
N ASP A 160 -3.99 9.25 8.59
CA ASP A 160 -3.24 8.00 8.50
C ASP A 160 -1.74 8.27 8.32
N THR A 161 -1.36 9.31 7.59
CA THR A 161 0.06 9.68 7.45
C THR A 161 0.68 10.24 8.74
N GLU A 162 -0.12 10.72 9.68
CA GLU A 162 0.35 11.07 11.03
C GLU A 162 0.42 9.85 11.94
N ARG A 163 -0.47 8.89 11.74
CA ARG A 163 -0.55 7.69 12.56
C ARG A 163 0.55 6.67 12.24
N TYR A 164 0.86 6.50 10.97
CA TYR A 164 1.69 5.38 10.51
C TYR A 164 3.13 5.77 10.11
N PHE A 165 3.47 7.05 10.13
CA PHE A 165 4.82 7.50 9.83
C PHE A 165 5.35 8.38 10.95
N ASP A 166 6.50 8.02 11.49
CA ASP A 166 7.12 8.70 12.62
C ASP A 166 7.53 10.14 12.29
N ASP A 167 7.95 10.37 11.04
CA ASP A 167 8.44 11.67 10.59
C ASP A 167 8.08 11.95 9.12
N ARG A 168 8.59 13.06 8.64
CA ARG A 168 8.40 13.51 7.25
C ARG A 168 9.12 12.61 6.25
N ASP A 169 10.33 12.20 6.56
CA ASP A 169 11.19 11.47 5.63
C ASP A 169 10.66 10.05 5.39
N ALA A 170 10.06 9.45 6.40
CA ALA A 170 9.39 8.15 6.28
C ALA A 170 8.22 8.14 5.26
N ARG A 171 7.66 9.31 4.91
CA ARG A 171 6.60 9.45 3.90
C ARG A 171 7.12 9.57 2.47
N ILE A 172 8.43 9.82 2.28
CA ILE A 172 9.02 9.91 0.93
C ILE A 172 8.78 8.61 0.19
N CYS A 173 8.40 8.71 -1.07
CA CYS A 173 8.08 7.56 -1.91
C CYS A 173 8.65 7.76 -3.31
N THR A 174 9.25 6.71 -3.86
CA THR A 174 9.71 6.66 -5.24
C THR A 174 8.62 6.03 -6.13
N PRO A 175 8.18 6.68 -7.21
CA PRO A 175 7.36 6.04 -8.23
C PRO A 175 8.14 4.97 -8.99
N THR A 176 7.44 3.94 -9.45
CA THR A 176 8.01 2.95 -10.36
C THR A 176 8.34 3.56 -11.72
N SER A 177 9.20 2.91 -12.51
CA SER A 177 9.49 3.34 -13.88
C SER A 177 8.23 3.41 -14.73
N TYR A 178 7.30 2.47 -14.51
CA TYR A 178 5.99 2.49 -15.14
C TYR A 178 5.18 3.73 -14.75
N ALA A 179 5.07 4.03 -13.45
CA ALA A 179 4.35 5.23 -12.97
C ALA A 179 4.94 6.52 -13.57
N ILE A 180 6.27 6.61 -13.68
CA ILE A 180 6.95 7.73 -14.35
C ILE A 180 6.57 7.78 -15.83
N SER A 181 6.53 6.65 -16.51
CA SER A 181 6.10 6.59 -17.93
C SER A 181 4.64 6.97 -18.14
N MET A 182 3.81 6.81 -17.10
CA MET A 182 2.40 7.21 -17.07
C MET A 182 2.19 8.68 -16.69
N GLY A 183 3.25 9.40 -16.34
CA GLY A 183 3.22 10.84 -16.07
C GLY A 183 3.63 11.28 -14.67
N ALA A 184 3.95 10.34 -13.75
CA ALA A 184 4.41 10.71 -12.42
C ALA A 184 5.68 11.56 -12.50
N ASP A 185 5.66 12.73 -11.88
CA ASP A 185 6.83 13.62 -11.78
C ASP A 185 7.69 13.22 -10.57
N THR A 186 8.99 13.49 -10.64
CA THR A 186 9.96 13.16 -9.59
C THR A 186 10.94 14.30 -9.34
N ARG A 187 11.58 14.28 -8.17
CA ARG A 187 12.64 15.20 -7.78
C ARG A 187 13.78 14.44 -7.10
N THR A 188 14.99 14.93 -7.30
CA THR A 188 16.15 14.55 -6.47
C THR A 188 16.23 15.51 -5.28
N LEU A 189 16.37 14.95 -4.09
CA LEU A 189 16.53 15.72 -2.86
C LEU A 189 18.02 16.07 -2.63
N ASP A 190 18.27 17.11 -1.85
CA ASP A 190 19.63 17.59 -1.54
C ASP A 190 20.45 16.55 -0.74
N ASP A 191 19.81 15.65 -0.03
CA ASP A 191 20.41 14.54 0.72
C ASP A 191 20.76 13.32 -0.15
N GLY A 192 20.48 13.40 -1.45
CA GLY A 192 20.82 12.37 -2.43
C GLY A 192 19.71 11.32 -2.67
N VAL A 193 18.53 11.45 -2.06
CA VAL A 193 17.37 10.64 -2.45
C VAL A 193 16.96 11.03 -3.86
N THR A 194 17.07 10.10 -4.80
CA THR A 194 16.70 10.30 -6.21
C THR A 194 15.26 9.87 -6.45
N ASP A 195 14.64 10.48 -7.46
CA ASP A 195 13.31 10.08 -7.97
C ASP A 195 12.19 10.07 -6.92
N ALA A 196 12.29 10.95 -5.91
CA ALA A 196 11.21 11.15 -4.95
C ALA A 196 9.99 11.77 -5.64
N GLY A 197 8.81 11.15 -5.49
CA GLY A 197 7.60 11.55 -6.16
C GLY A 197 6.54 12.13 -5.24
N TRP A 198 5.50 12.68 -5.84
CA TRP A 198 4.29 13.12 -5.16
C TRP A 198 3.25 12.00 -5.22
N TRP A 199 2.49 11.80 -4.13
CA TRP A 199 1.44 10.80 -4.13
C TRP A 199 0.16 11.26 -3.43
N TRP A 200 -0.99 10.94 -4.01
CA TRP A 200 -2.30 11.34 -3.52
C TRP A 200 -2.64 10.72 -2.17
N LEU A 201 -3.34 11.50 -1.35
CA LEU A 201 -4.09 11.03 -0.18
C LEU A 201 -5.59 11.09 -0.50
N ARG A 202 -6.41 10.29 0.20
CA ARG A 202 -7.86 10.33 0.01
C ARG A 202 -8.53 11.57 0.60
N SER A 203 -7.88 12.24 1.55
CA SER A 203 -8.42 13.43 2.21
C SER A 203 -8.59 14.60 1.22
N PRO A 204 -9.65 15.42 1.37
CA PRO A 204 -9.79 16.65 0.60
C PRO A 204 -8.63 17.60 0.88
N GLY A 205 -8.44 18.56 -0.02
CA GLY A 205 -7.52 19.68 0.16
C GLY A 205 -8.18 20.87 0.86
N GLU A 206 -7.62 22.07 0.69
CA GLU A 206 -8.14 23.32 1.26
C GLU A 206 -9.47 23.77 0.64
N SER A 207 -9.84 23.20 -0.49
CA SER A 207 -11.08 23.48 -1.20
C SER A 207 -11.71 22.23 -1.80
N GLU A 208 -12.98 22.30 -2.18
CA GLU A 208 -13.73 21.19 -2.79
C GLU A 208 -13.20 20.75 -4.17
N THR A 209 -12.27 21.51 -4.77
CA THR A 209 -11.63 21.20 -6.06
C THR A 209 -10.17 20.73 -5.89
N GLN A 210 -9.76 20.45 -4.65
CA GLN A 210 -8.42 20.00 -4.30
C GLN A 210 -8.47 18.75 -3.45
N ALA A 211 -7.42 17.92 -3.56
CA ALA A 211 -7.17 16.80 -2.67
C ALA A 211 -5.79 16.94 -2.01
N SER A 212 -5.64 16.34 -0.85
CA SER A 212 -4.37 16.28 -0.14
C SER A 212 -3.39 15.34 -0.85
N PHE A 213 -2.12 15.62 -0.72
CA PHE A 213 -1.04 14.76 -1.22
C PHE A 213 0.20 14.85 -0.33
N VAL A 214 1.06 13.86 -0.42
CA VAL A 214 2.41 13.88 0.14
C VAL A 214 3.37 14.38 -0.95
N ASN A 215 4.14 15.39 -0.63
CA ASN A 215 5.14 16.02 -1.49
C ASN A 215 6.40 15.13 -1.60
N PHE A 216 7.22 15.36 -2.63
CA PHE A 216 8.48 14.65 -2.84
C PHE A 216 9.41 14.66 -1.62
N ASP A 217 9.36 15.69 -0.78
CA ASP A 217 10.14 15.83 0.46
C ASP A 217 9.42 15.28 1.70
N GLY A 218 8.30 14.55 1.53
CA GLY A 218 7.50 13.99 2.60
C GLY A 218 6.58 14.97 3.34
N SER A 219 6.63 16.28 3.02
CA SER A 219 5.65 17.25 3.52
C SER A 219 4.27 17.00 2.87
N ARG A 220 3.23 17.62 3.41
CA ARG A 220 1.85 17.42 2.94
C ARG A 220 1.24 18.73 2.50
N TYR A 221 0.64 18.73 1.33
CA TYR A 221 0.01 19.88 0.71
C TYR A 221 -1.29 19.50 0.03
N THR A 222 -1.82 20.43 -0.75
CA THR A 222 -3.04 20.24 -1.54
C THR A 222 -2.78 20.55 -3.01
N ASN A 223 -3.44 19.82 -3.89
CA ASN A 223 -3.35 20.06 -5.32
C ASN A 223 -4.71 19.94 -5.99
N ALA A 224 -4.86 20.57 -7.14
CA ALA A 224 -6.08 20.48 -7.94
C ALA A 224 -6.34 19.01 -8.33
N VAL A 225 -7.57 18.56 -8.17
CA VAL A 225 -7.97 17.16 -8.39
C VAL A 225 -7.74 16.64 -9.80
N GLY A 226 -7.64 17.52 -10.80
CA GLY A 226 -7.40 17.16 -12.19
C GLY A 226 -5.92 17.05 -12.57
N ASN A 227 -4.99 17.24 -11.64
CA ASN A 227 -3.57 17.12 -11.95
C ASN A 227 -3.17 15.65 -12.12
N ASP A 228 -2.46 15.34 -13.19
CA ASP A 228 -2.13 14.00 -13.67
C ASP A 228 -0.66 13.59 -13.44
N TYR A 229 0.14 14.47 -12.82
CA TYR A 229 1.55 14.19 -12.51
C TYR A 229 1.80 13.65 -11.11
N LEU A 230 0.76 13.45 -10.31
CA LEU A 230 0.88 12.82 -9.00
C LEU A 230 0.68 11.31 -9.13
N SER A 231 1.48 10.59 -8.38
CA SER A 231 1.44 9.14 -8.39
C SER A 231 0.40 8.55 -7.42
N VAL A 232 0.11 7.29 -7.62
CA VAL A 232 -0.84 6.51 -6.84
C VAL A 232 -0.08 5.50 -5.99
N ARG A 233 -0.28 5.57 -4.67
CA ARG A 233 0.31 4.68 -3.66
C ARG A 233 -0.82 3.97 -2.92
N PRO A 234 -1.31 2.82 -3.42
CA PRO A 234 -2.47 2.13 -2.86
C PRO A 234 -2.20 1.48 -1.51
N ALA A 235 -3.26 1.36 -0.72
CA ALA A 235 -3.31 0.62 0.53
C ALA A 235 -4.43 -0.42 0.51
N ILE A 236 -4.22 -1.55 1.18
CA ILE A 236 -5.19 -2.64 1.31
C ILE A 236 -5.13 -3.24 2.72
N TRP A 237 -6.25 -3.71 3.22
CA TRP A 237 -6.28 -4.64 4.34
C TRP A 237 -6.33 -6.07 3.79
N VAL A 238 -5.44 -6.92 4.24
CA VAL A 238 -5.42 -8.32 3.82
C VAL A 238 -5.54 -9.27 5.00
N LYS A 239 -6.18 -10.40 4.77
CA LYS A 239 -6.19 -11.51 5.70
C LYS A 239 -4.85 -12.23 5.65
N ILE A 240 -4.15 -12.23 6.78
CA ILE A 240 -2.94 -13.02 6.95
C ILE A 240 -3.40 -14.45 7.21
N ALA A 241 -2.90 -15.42 6.44
CA ALA A 241 -3.32 -16.80 6.61
C ALA A 241 -3.03 -17.31 8.04
N ASP A 242 -4.00 -18.04 8.61
CA ASP A 242 -3.92 -18.72 9.91
C ASP A 242 -2.79 -19.76 9.98
#